data_2da887d14123714302a93f31bb7c9dc6
#
_entry.id   2da887d14123714302a93f31bb7c9dc6
#
_cell.length_a   1.000
_cell.length_b   1.000
_cell.length_c   1.000
_cell.angle_alpha   90.00
_cell.angle_beta   90.00
_cell.angle_gamma   90.00
#
_symmetry.space_group_name_H-M   'P 1'
#
loop_
_entity.id
_entity.type
_entity.pdbx_description
1 polymer ?
#
loop_
_entity_poly.entity_id
_entity_poly.type
_entity_poly.pdbx_seq_one_letter_code
_entity_poly.pdbx_strand_id
1 'polypeptide(L)'
;YLLAKNLGGNVLIFDWDLHHGDGTENLILKNSDENIYYASMHGYGNGFYPGTGTLMTKNIMNIPLRKGTGNREYTYHFDNLFKPFYNTIDVDTIIISNGLDGHQDDNMNFLNLTDETYLYMTTFFKETNKRLIFLLEGGYNVNVITNVSMKILDLLNK
;
A
#
# COMPACT_ATOMS: atom_id res chain seq x y z
N TYR A 1 3.17 -12.10 -0.81
CA TYR A 1 3.88 -12.90 0.19
C TYR A 1 4.90 -13.84 -0.44
N LEU A 2 4.50 -14.78 -1.31
CA LEU A 2 5.42 -15.77 -1.90
C LEU A 2 6.60 -15.12 -2.65
N LEU A 3 6.36 -14.02 -3.35
CA LEU A 3 7.42 -13.26 -3.99
C LEU A 3 8.43 -12.75 -2.95
N ALA A 4 7.97 -12.15 -1.85
CA ALA A 4 8.84 -11.69 -0.76
C ALA A 4 9.71 -12.81 -0.19
N LYS A 5 9.13 -13.98 0.05
CA LYS A 5 9.87 -15.17 0.51
C LYS A 5 10.96 -15.61 -0.46
N ASN A 6 10.69 -15.56 -1.76
CA ASN A 6 11.64 -15.99 -2.79
C ASN A 6 12.75 -14.96 -3.07
N LEU A 7 12.50 -13.68 -2.84
CA LEU A 7 13.52 -12.63 -3.01
C LEU A 7 14.61 -12.72 -1.95
N GLY A 8 14.27 -13.14 -0.74
CA GLY A 8 15.19 -13.11 0.41
C GLY A 8 15.51 -11.69 0.86
N GLY A 9 16.35 -11.58 1.91
CA GLY A 9 16.63 -10.28 2.54
C GLY A 9 15.42 -9.72 3.28
N ASN A 10 15.45 -8.43 3.58
CA ASN A 10 14.36 -7.73 4.26
C ASN A 10 13.41 -7.10 3.24
N VAL A 11 12.16 -7.51 3.26
CA VAL A 11 11.16 -7.08 2.27
C VAL A 11 10.00 -6.37 2.95
N LEU A 12 9.71 -5.15 2.51
CA LEU A 12 8.47 -4.47 2.83
C LEU A 12 7.44 -4.73 1.72
N ILE A 13 6.26 -5.21 2.10
CA ILE A 13 5.07 -5.18 1.25
C ILE A 13 4.26 -3.97 1.70
N PHE A 14 4.25 -2.92 0.88
CA PHE A 14 3.40 -1.76 1.10
C PHE A 14 2.16 -1.89 0.23
N ASP A 15 1.01 -1.92 0.87
CA ASP A 15 -0.28 -2.19 0.25
C ASP A 15 -1.15 -0.93 0.31
N TRP A 16 -1.42 -0.34 -0.85
CA TRP A 16 -2.34 0.78 -0.99
C TRP A 16 -3.62 0.42 -1.75
N ASP A 17 -3.85 -0.89 -1.97
CA ASP A 17 -5.17 -1.35 -2.40
C ASP A 17 -6.24 -0.87 -1.42
N LEU A 18 -7.42 -0.60 -1.94
CA LEU A 18 -8.55 -0.16 -1.11
C LEU A 18 -8.91 -1.18 -0.03
N HIS A 19 -8.73 -2.47 -0.32
CA HIS A 19 -9.08 -3.55 0.59
C HIS A 19 -7.87 -3.99 1.42
N HIS A 20 -8.11 -4.36 2.67
CA HIS A 20 -7.06 -4.94 3.49
C HIS A 20 -6.59 -6.29 2.94
N GLY A 21 -5.30 -6.45 2.72
CA GLY A 21 -4.69 -7.70 2.25
C GLY A 21 -4.54 -8.73 3.38
N ASP A 22 -5.66 -9.16 3.97
CA ASP A 22 -5.73 -10.06 5.12
C ASP A 22 -5.00 -11.39 4.87
N GLY A 23 -5.02 -11.89 3.64
CA GLY A 23 -4.28 -13.08 3.24
C GLY A 23 -2.78 -12.92 3.37
N THR A 24 -2.22 -11.77 2.96
CA THR A 24 -0.80 -11.45 3.10
C THR A 24 -0.40 -11.33 4.57
N GLU A 25 -1.18 -10.56 5.34
CA GLU A 25 -0.98 -10.41 6.78
C GLU A 25 -0.99 -11.77 7.51
N ASN A 26 -2.01 -12.58 7.26
CA ASN A 26 -2.16 -13.90 7.89
C ASN A 26 -0.99 -14.84 7.58
N LEU A 27 -0.44 -14.80 6.36
CA LEU A 27 0.72 -15.62 6.00
C LEU A 27 1.98 -15.18 6.74
N ILE A 28 2.21 -13.89 6.91
CA ILE A 28 3.35 -13.36 7.69
C ILE A 28 3.23 -13.79 9.15
N LEU A 29 2.07 -13.62 9.75
CA LEU A 29 1.80 -13.99 11.14
C LEU A 29 1.96 -15.49 11.36
N LYS A 30 1.35 -16.31 10.50
CA LYS A 30 1.38 -17.79 10.61
C LYS A 30 2.79 -18.36 10.50
N ASN A 31 3.63 -17.76 9.66
CA ASN A 31 5.00 -18.23 9.45
C ASN A 31 6.02 -17.55 10.36
N SER A 32 5.58 -16.60 11.19
CA SER A 32 6.45 -15.82 12.09
C SER A 32 7.66 -15.22 11.35
N ASP A 33 7.42 -14.68 10.15
CA ASP A 33 8.47 -14.09 9.33
C ASP A 33 9.00 -12.80 9.96
N GLU A 34 10.27 -12.77 10.33
CA GLU A 34 10.89 -11.61 10.97
C GLU A 34 11.46 -10.60 9.97
N ASN A 35 11.69 -11.02 8.75
CA ASN A 35 12.29 -10.23 7.68
C ASN A 35 11.30 -9.80 6.59
N ILE A 36 10.00 -10.07 6.77
CA ILE A 36 8.93 -9.57 5.91
C ILE A 36 8.06 -8.61 6.72
N TYR A 37 7.98 -7.39 6.24
CA TYR A 37 7.16 -6.33 6.80
C TYR A 37 5.95 -6.10 5.92
N TYR A 38 4.82 -5.78 6.52
CA TYR A 38 3.59 -5.45 5.83
C TYR A 38 3.04 -4.13 6.37
N ALA A 39 2.74 -3.21 5.48
CA ALA A 39 2.05 -1.98 5.83
C ALA A 39 0.90 -1.76 4.85
N SER A 40 -0.32 -1.56 5.36
CA SER A 40 -1.51 -1.38 4.55
C SER A 40 -2.27 -0.11 4.94
N MET A 41 -2.72 0.62 3.92
CA MET A 41 -3.58 1.81 4.07
C MET A 41 -4.88 1.55 3.32
N HIS A 42 -5.92 1.09 4.02
CA HIS A 42 -7.11 0.50 3.42
C HIS A 42 -8.42 1.05 3.99
N GLY A 43 -9.48 0.87 3.23
CA GLY A 43 -10.84 1.20 3.68
C GLY A 43 -11.30 0.32 4.84
N TYR A 44 -11.97 0.94 5.82
CA TYR A 44 -12.45 0.24 7.01
C TYR A 44 -13.75 0.84 7.55
N GLY A 45 -14.53 0.00 8.23
CA GLY A 45 -15.76 0.41 8.89
C GLY A 45 -17.02 0.21 8.05
N ASN A 46 -18.18 0.36 8.69
CA ASN A 46 -19.51 0.25 8.07
C ASN A 46 -19.75 -1.06 7.28
N GLY A 47 -19.14 -2.18 7.74
CA GLY A 47 -19.27 -3.47 7.05
C GLY A 47 -18.45 -3.57 5.75
N PHE A 48 -17.48 -2.68 5.53
CA PHE A 48 -16.60 -2.73 4.37
C PHE A 48 -15.71 -3.99 4.41
N TYR A 49 -15.61 -4.67 3.27
CA TYR A 49 -14.84 -5.92 3.13
C TYR A 49 -13.33 -5.66 3.22
N PRO A 50 -12.54 -6.57 3.84
CA PRO A 50 -12.94 -7.77 4.56
C PRO A 50 -13.32 -7.54 6.04
N GLY A 51 -13.30 -6.30 6.54
CA GLY A 51 -13.62 -5.96 7.94
C GLY A 51 -12.48 -6.25 8.91
N THR A 52 -11.26 -6.47 8.39
CA THR A 52 -10.02 -6.73 9.14
C THR A 52 -9.03 -5.57 8.96
N GLY A 53 -7.81 -5.68 9.52
CA GLY A 53 -6.76 -4.67 9.30
C GLY A 53 -6.70 -3.60 10.38
N THR A 54 -6.73 -4.02 11.65
CA THR A 54 -6.50 -3.13 12.81
C THR A 54 -5.31 -3.55 13.65
N LEU A 55 -4.67 -4.67 13.28
CA LEU A 55 -3.52 -5.21 14.00
C LEU A 55 -2.28 -4.37 13.74
N MET A 56 -1.51 -4.11 14.79
CA MET A 56 -0.18 -3.54 14.71
C MET A 56 0.81 -4.39 15.50
N THR A 57 1.94 -4.71 14.87
CA THR A 57 3.06 -5.42 15.49
C THR A 57 4.37 -4.77 15.07
N LYS A 58 5.52 -5.35 15.46
CA LYS A 58 6.82 -4.88 14.97
C LYS A 58 6.95 -4.99 13.43
N ASN A 59 6.22 -5.94 12.80
CA ASN A 59 6.34 -6.25 11.37
C ASN A 59 5.10 -5.85 10.57
N ILE A 60 3.99 -5.50 11.25
CA ILE A 60 2.71 -5.22 10.61
C ILE A 60 2.22 -3.85 11.05
N MET A 61 1.88 -3.02 10.07
CA MET A 61 1.26 -1.72 10.26
C MET A 61 -0.02 -1.62 9.43
N ASN A 62 -1.14 -1.52 10.11
CA ASN A 62 -2.43 -1.27 9.48
C ASN A 62 -2.91 0.15 9.76
N ILE A 63 -3.33 0.84 8.71
CA ILE A 63 -3.87 2.20 8.77
C ILE A 63 -5.28 2.16 8.18
N PRO A 64 -6.29 1.84 9.02
CA PRO A 64 -7.68 1.80 8.57
C PRO A 64 -8.21 3.20 8.30
N LEU A 65 -8.83 3.38 7.14
CA LEU A 65 -9.34 4.65 6.64
C LEU A 65 -10.85 4.60 6.47
N ARG A 66 -11.54 5.68 6.85
CA ARG A 66 -12.99 5.76 6.73
C ARG A 66 -13.41 6.11 5.30
N LYS A 67 -14.65 5.80 4.99
CA LYS A 67 -15.26 6.22 3.72
C LYS A 67 -15.17 7.74 3.56
N GLY A 68 -14.78 8.17 2.34
CA GLY A 68 -14.64 9.58 1.99
C GLY A 68 -13.26 10.18 2.28
N THR A 69 -12.32 9.42 2.87
CA THR A 69 -10.94 9.88 3.03
C THR A 69 -10.35 10.29 1.68
N GLY A 70 -9.91 11.53 1.58
CA GLY A 70 -9.27 12.11 0.40
C GLY A 70 -7.76 12.29 0.57
N ASN A 71 -7.10 12.88 -0.44
CA ASN A 71 -5.65 13.02 -0.52
C ASN A 71 -5.01 13.57 0.76
N ARG A 72 -5.56 14.68 1.30
CA ARG A 72 -4.97 15.34 2.48
C ARG A 72 -4.93 14.44 3.71
N GLU A 73 -6.01 13.73 4.01
CA GLU A 73 -6.09 12.84 5.16
C GLU A 73 -5.21 11.60 4.93
N TYR A 74 -5.24 11.06 3.72
CA TYR A 74 -4.42 9.90 3.34
C TYR A 74 -2.93 10.22 3.46
N THR A 75 -2.46 11.31 2.86
CA THR A 75 -1.04 11.71 2.95
C THR A 75 -0.63 12.09 4.37
N TYR A 76 -1.54 12.69 5.16
CA TYR A 76 -1.29 12.94 6.58
C TYR A 76 -1.00 11.64 7.35
N HIS A 77 -1.79 10.58 7.14
CA HIS A 77 -1.53 9.28 7.77
C HIS A 77 -0.27 8.61 7.23
N PHE A 78 -0.01 8.71 5.94
CA PHE A 78 1.23 8.23 5.36
C PHE A 78 2.45 8.88 6.01
N ASP A 79 2.44 10.19 6.17
CA ASP A 79 3.57 10.94 6.74
C ASP A 79 3.74 10.71 8.25
N ASN A 80 2.65 10.64 9.00
CA ASN A 80 2.69 10.65 10.46
C ASN A 80 2.60 9.25 11.10
N LEU A 81 2.19 8.24 10.34
CA LEU A 81 2.12 6.86 10.81
C LEU A 81 3.06 5.94 10.03
N PHE A 82 2.92 5.88 8.70
CA PHE A 82 3.73 4.96 7.90
C PHE A 82 5.21 5.34 7.86
N LYS A 83 5.57 6.60 7.57
CA LYS A 83 6.99 7.00 7.51
C LYS A 83 7.73 6.76 8.84
N PRO A 84 7.18 7.07 10.02
CA PRO A 84 7.79 6.67 11.29
C PRO A 84 8.00 5.16 11.42
N PHE A 85 7.03 4.35 11.05
CA PHE A 85 7.17 2.89 11.03
C PHE A 85 8.29 2.45 10.06
N TYR A 86 8.29 2.96 8.83
CA TYR A 86 9.33 2.68 7.84
C TYR A 86 10.73 2.97 8.37
N ASN A 87 10.91 4.04 9.13
CA ASN A 87 12.18 4.41 9.72
C ASN A 87 12.66 3.48 10.87
N THR A 88 11.81 2.59 11.35
CA THR A 88 12.17 1.59 12.38
C THR A 88 12.60 0.26 11.80
N ILE A 89 12.42 0.04 10.49
CA ILE A 89 12.69 -1.22 9.81
C ILE A 89 13.86 -1.05 8.82
N ASP A 90 14.65 -2.10 8.67
CA ASP A 90 15.66 -2.16 7.61
C ASP A 90 15.07 -2.92 6.42
N VAL A 91 15.15 -2.35 5.22
CA VAL A 91 14.47 -2.87 4.02
C VAL A 91 15.44 -2.89 2.85
N ASP A 92 15.51 -4.01 2.15
CA ASP A 92 16.28 -4.17 0.89
C ASP A 92 15.39 -3.99 -0.34
N THR A 93 14.17 -4.52 -0.28
CA THR A 93 13.21 -4.51 -1.40
C THR A 93 11.84 -4.06 -0.91
N ILE A 94 11.17 -3.23 -1.68
CA ILE A 94 9.81 -2.78 -1.45
C ILE A 94 8.91 -3.33 -2.55
N ILE A 95 7.92 -4.12 -2.18
CA ILE A 95 6.86 -4.58 -3.05
C ILE A 95 5.65 -3.68 -2.81
N ILE A 96 5.12 -3.08 -3.85
CA ILE A 96 3.90 -2.28 -3.79
C ILE A 96 2.74 -3.15 -4.30
N SER A 97 1.79 -3.50 -3.43
CA SER A 97 0.47 -3.99 -3.84
C SER A 97 -0.31 -2.81 -4.38
N ASN A 98 -0.27 -2.68 -5.72
CA ASN A 98 -0.69 -1.50 -6.46
C ASN A 98 -2.16 -1.61 -6.86
N GLY A 99 -3.06 -1.56 -5.89
CA GLY A 99 -4.49 -1.37 -6.14
C GLY A 99 -4.80 0.10 -6.43
N LEU A 100 -5.65 0.35 -7.41
CA LEU A 100 -6.08 1.70 -7.81
C LEU A 100 -7.58 1.93 -7.56
N ASP A 101 -8.22 1.03 -6.84
CA ASP A 101 -9.64 1.05 -6.49
C ASP A 101 -10.00 2.04 -5.37
N GLY A 102 -9.00 2.62 -4.71
CA GLY A 102 -9.16 3.77 -3.82
C GLY A 102 -9.29 5.12 -4.55
N HIS A 103 -9.10 5.15 -5.88
CA HIS A 103 -9.23 6.38 -6.67
C HIS A 103 -10.69 6.85 -6.73
N GLN A 104 -10.90 8.18 -6.68
CA GLN A 104 -12.25 8.79 -6.66
C GLN A 104 -13.09 8.44 -7.91
N ASP A 105 -12.44 8.18 -9.04
CA ASP A 105 -13.09 7.84 -10.31
C ASP A 105 -13.20 6.32 -10.51
N ASP A 106 -12.81 5.51 -9.52
CA ASP A 106 -13.03 4.07 -9.54
C ASP A 106 -14.45 3.71 -9.09
N ASN A 107 -14.94 2.58 -9.60
CA ASN A 107 -16.30 2.11 -9.32
C ASN A 107 -16.56 1.73 -7.86
N MET A 108 -15.51 1.48 -7.06
CA MET A 108 -15.64 1.14 -5.64
C MET A 108 -16.16 2.30 -4.79
N ASN A 109 -15.85 3.56 -5.17
CA ASN A 109 -16.41 4.78 -4.58
C ASN A 109 -16.39 4.78 -3.03
N PHE A 110 -15.28 4.39 -2.45
CA PHE A 110 -15.10 4.36 -1.00
C PHE A 110 -14.13 5.45 -0.51
N LEU A 111 -12.94 5.53 -1.09
CA LEU A 111 -12.01 6.65 -0.87
C LEU A 111 -12.14 7.68 -1.99
N ASN A 112 -11.57 8.87 -1.77
CA ASN A 112 -11.59 9.97 -2.74
C ASN A 112 -10.14 10.38 -3.08
N LEU A 113 -9.31 9.39 -3.44
CA LEU A 113 -7.94 9.64 -3.83
C LEU A 113 -7.86 10.07 -5.29
N THR A 114 -6.87 10.91 -5.62
CA THR A 114 -6.52 11.25 -7.00
C THR A 114 -5.14 10.72 -7.34
N ASP A 115 -4.76 10.81 -8.62
CA ASP A 115 -3.42 10.48 -9.11
C ASP A 115 -2.31 11.04 -8.21
N GLU A 116 -2.50 12.25 -7.68
CA GLU A 116 -1.51 12.95 -6.84
C GLU A 116 -1.08 12.14 -5.62
N THR A 117 -2.01 11.43 -4.97
CA THR A 117 -1.70 10.60 -3.80
C THR A 117 -0.76 9.44 -4.17
N TYR A 118 -1.07 8.74 -5.25
CA TYR A 118 -0.23 7.63 -5.73
C TYR A 118 1.16 8.10 -6.15
N LEU A 119 1.23 9.24 -6.83
CA LEU A 119 2.50 9.84 -7.24
C LEU A 119 3.31 10.35 -6.05
N TYR A 120 2.67 10.91 -5.04
CA TYR A 120 3.31 11.33 -3.79
C TYR A 120 3.99 10.15 -3.09
N MET A 121 3.27 9.03 -2.91
CA MET A 121 3.82 7.82 -2.31
C MET A 121 4.94 7.22 -3.16
N THR A 122 4.74 7.16 -4.48
CA THR A 122 5.76 6.65 -5.42
C THR A 122 7.05 7.49 -5.34
N THR A 123 6.93 8.81 -5.24
CA THR A 123 8.09 9.71 -5.08
C THR A 123 8.88 9.36 -3.82
N PHE A 124 8.18 9.19 -2.68
CA PHE A 124 8.83 8.77 -1.43
C PHE A 124 9.59 7.45 -1.61
N PHE A 125 8.94 6.41 -2.18
CA PHE A 125 9.59 5.12 -2.36
C PHE A 125 10.78 5.19 -3.33
N LYS A 126 10.68 5.96 -4.42
CA LYS A 126 11.80 6.20 -5.33
C LYS A 126 13.01 6.81 -4.61
N GLU A 127 12.78 7.81 -3.76
CA GLU A 127 13.83 8.49 -3.01
C GLU A 127 14.55 7.59 -1.99
N THR A 128 13.96 6.45 -1.61
CA THR A 128 14.63 5.47 -0.74
C THR A 128 15.80 4.78 -1.41
N ASN A 129 15.91 4.82 -2.75
CA ASN A 129 16.88 4.09 -3.56
C ASN A 129 16.87 2.56 -3.32
N LYS A 130 15.77 2.01 -2.84
CA LYS A 130 15.57 0.57 -2.68
C LYS A 130 15.02 -0.03 -3.97
N ARG A 131 15.15 -1.34 -4.12
CA ARG A 131 14.51 -2.07 -5.22
C ARG A 131 13.01 -1.98 -5.08
N LEU A 132 12.33 -1.48 -6.12
CA LEU A 132 10.87 -1.37 -6.17
C LEU A 132 10.27 -2.40 -7.11
N ILE A 133 9.19 -3.06 -6.68
CA ILE A 133 8.40 -3.99 -7.49
C ILE A 133 6.93 -3.60 -7.32
N PHE A 134 6.26 -3.32 -8.43
CA PHE A 134 4.83 -3.02 -8.43
C PHE A 134 4.03 -4.23 -8.89
N LEU A 135 3.05 -4.64 -8.11
CA LEU A 135 2.11 -5.73 -8.43
C LEU A 135 0.72 -5.12 -8.59
N LEU A 136 0.14 -5.26 -9.77
CA LEU A 136 -1.23 -4.82 -10.00
C LEU A 136 -2.21 -5.66 -9.19
N GLU A 137 -3.06 -4.99 -8.43
CA GLU A 137 -4.11 -5.61 -7.61
C GLU A 137 -5.48 -5.10 -8.04
N GLY A 138 -6.26 -4.48 -7.13
CA GLY A 138 -7.57 -3.90 -7.43
C GLY A 138 -7.50 -2.69 -8.34
N GLY A 139 -8.65 -2.34 -8.88
CA GLY A 139 -8.87 -1.25 -9.80
C GLY A 139 -9.79 -1.69 -10.93
N TYR A 140 -10.90 -0.97 -11.11
CA TYR A 140 -12.02 -1.41 -11.96
C TYR A 140 -12.41 -0.34 -12.99
N ASN A 141 -11.73 0.80 -12.99
CA ASN A 141 -11.81 1.79 -14.04
C ASN A 141 -10.53 1.77 -14.90
N VAL A 142 -10.64 1.27 -16.12
CA VAL A 142 -9.50 1.11 -17.04
C VAL A 142 -8.77 2.43 -17.31
N ASN A 143 -9.49 3.55 -17.36
CA ASN A 143 -8.88 4.86 -17.58
C ASN A 143 -8.01 5.27 -16.38
N VAL A 144 -8.48 5.01 -15.15
CA VAL A 144 -7.71 5.26 -13.93
C VAL A 144 -6.45 4.40 -13.93
N ILE A 145 -6.61 3.08 -14.16
CA ILE A 145 -5.48 2.14 -14.19
C ILE A 145 -4.43 2.61 -15.19
N THR A 146 -4.85 2.91 -16.41
CA THR A 146 -3.92 3.34 -17.47
C THR A 146 -3.22 4.66 -17.12
N ASN A 147 -3.99 5.68 -16.74
CA ASN A 147 -3.43 7.01 -16.47
C ASN A 147 -2.47 7.02 -15.28
N VAL A 148 -2.88 6.43 -14.15
CA VAL A 148 -2.04 6.41 -12.95
C VAL A 148 -0.79 5.58 -13.17
N SER A 149 -0.92 4.37 -13.77
CA SER A 149 0.23 3.51 -14.05
C SER A 149 1.24 4.17 -14.99
N MET A 150 0.78 4.85 -16.05
CA MET A 150 1.68 5.58 -16.95
C MET A 150 2.42 6.71 -16.23
N LYS A 151 1.72 7.48 -15.37
CA LYS A 151 2.36 8.54 -14.58
C LYS A 151 3.37 8.00 -13.58
N ILE A 152 3.08 6.85 -12.95
CA ILE A 152 4.04 6.16 -12.08
C ILE A 152 5.29 5.76 -12.87
N LEU A 153 5.12 5.13 -14.03
CA LEU A 153 6.25 4.74 -14.91
C LEU A 153 7.08 5.95 -15.35
N ASP A 154 6.43 7.04 -15.75
CA ASP A 154 7.11 8.27 -16.13
C ASP A 154 7.92 8.88 -14.97
N LEU A 155 7.36 8.81 -13.75
CA LEU A 155 8.04 9.28 -12.55
C LEU A 155 9.28 8.43 -12.23
N LEU A 156 9.17 7.10 -12.34
CA LEU A 156 10.28 6.17 -12.06
C LEU A 156 11.43 6.27 -13.07
N ASN A 157 11.14 6.65 -14.32
CA ASN A 157 12.12 6.74 -15.40
C ASN A 157 12.89 8.08 -15.46
N LYS A 158 12.49 9.07 -14.67
CA LYS A 158 13.20 10.36 -14.52
C LYS A 158 14.30 10.29 -13.49
#